data_40ac06ea333adcb6970a1621df23d287
#
_entry.id   40ac06ea333adcb6970a1621df23d287
#
_cell.length_a   1.000
_cell.length_b   1.000
_cell.length_c   1.000
_cell.angle_alpha   90.00
_cell.angle_beta   90.00
_cell.angle_gamma   90.00
#
_symmetry.space_group_name_H-M   'P 1'
#
loop_
_entity.id
_entity.type
_entity.pdbx_description
1 polymer ?
#
loop_
_entity_poly.entity_id
_entity_poly.type
_entity_poly.pdbx_seq_one_letter_code
_entity_poly.pdbx_strand_id
1 'polypeptide(L)'
;MNTFQMIKAILVLTIIGFIAAFSLSFMNKLTSEPIAKQDQEKKLLSLSLVLPSYTIQKENTVTIDGQPFTYWEASKEENSVIKKAYAFITEEKGYGGTIQSIVGIDDTGKILGFTILSQSETPGLGARCTEITSNETFFDHF
;
A
#
# COMPACT_ATOMS: atom_id res chain seq x y z
N MET A 1 -9.19 37.12 38.36
CA MET A 1 -7.95 36.58 37.79
C MET A 1 -7.17 37.75 37.21
N ASN A 2 -5.97 38.01 37.71
CA ASN A 2 -5.20 39.20 37.31
C ASN A 2 -4.75 39.05 35.86
N THR A 3 -4.81 40.14 35.08
CA THR A 3 -4.40 40.21 33.66
C THR A 3 -3.01 39.62 33.44
N PHE A 4 -2.10 39.78 34.37
CA PHE A 4 -0.76 39.22 34.35
C PHE A 4 -0.73 37.67 34.43
N GLN A 5 -1.62 37.05 35.21
CA GLN A 5 -1.75 35.59 35.28
C GLN A 5 -2.37 35.01 34.00
N MET A 6 -3.30 35.73 33.37
CA MET A 6 -3.87 35.34 32.07
C MET A 6 -2.80 35.34 30.98
N ILE A 7 -1.98 36.40 30.92
CA ILE A 7 -0.89 36.49 29.92
C ILE A 7 0.12 35.34 30.09
N LYS A 8 0.51 35.04 31.35
CA LYS A 8 1.41 33.91 31.62
C LYS A 8 0.80 32.58 31.18
N ALA A 9 -0.48 32.34 31.45
CA ALA A 9 -1.15 31.11 31.08
C ALA A 9 -1.21 30.96 29.55
N ILE A 10 -1.54 32.03 28.82
CA ILE A 10 -1.55 32.05 27.37
C ILE A 10 -0.16 31.76 26.82
N LEU A 11 0.88 32.39 27.35
CA LEU A 11 2.25 32.22 26.89
C LEU A 11 2.73 30.78 27.11
N VAL A 12 2.48 30.18 28.25
CA VAL A 12 2.84 28.79 28.56
C VAL A 12 2.12 27.83 27.59
N LEU A 13 0.82 28.05 27.35
CA LEU A 13 0.03 27.20 26.46
C LEU A 13 0.55 27.31 25.03
N THR A 14 0.90 28.50 24.56
CA THR A 14 1.49 28.74 23.25
C THR A 14 2.83 28.03 23.07
N ILE A 15 3.70 28.09 24.08
CA ILE A 15 5.01 27.41 24.07
C ILE A 15 4.81 25.89 23.99
N ILE A 16 3.91 25.31 24.78
CA ILE A 16 3.62 23.88 24.77
C ILE A 16 3.09 23.46 23.38
N GLY A 17 2.14 24.23 22.83
CA GLY A 17 1.61 23.97 21.50
C GLY A 17 2.67 24.06 20.41
N PHE A 18 3.57 25.02 20.49
CA PHE A 18 4.68 25.16 19.56
C PHE A 18 5.65 23.97 19.62
N ILE A 19 6.05 23.55 20.84
CA ILE A 19 6.93 22.39 21.03
C ILE A 19 6.27 21.11 20.49
N ALA A 20 4.99 20.91 20.77
CA ALA A 20 4.26 19.72 20.28
C ALA A 20 4.17 19.70 18.74
N ALA A 21 3.81 20.82 18.12
CA ALA A 21 3.71 20.94 16.66
C ALA A 21 5.08 20.76 16.00
N PHE A 22 6.14 21.34 16.56
CA PHE A 22 7.50 21.18 16.07
C PHE A 22 7.97 19.73 16.15
N SER A 23 7.73 19.06 17.29
CA SER A 23 8.11 17.65 17.49
C SER A 23 7.41 16.74 16.49
N LEU A 24 6.09 16.92 16.27
CA LEU A 24 5.34 16.15 15.28
C LEU A 24 5.85 16.38 13.85
N SER A 25 6.10 17.63 13.47
CA SER A 25 6.62 17.97 12.15
C SER A 25 8.00 17.39 11.91
N PHE A 26 8.87 17.44 12.91
CA PHE A 26 10.22 16.89 12.86
C PHE A 26 10.20 15.37 12.72
N MET A 27 9.38 14.67 13.53
CA MET A 27 9.21 13.21 13.43
C MET A 27 8.66 12.80 12.08
N ASN A 28 7.64 13.50 11.56
CA ASN A 28 7.09 13.21 10.23
C ASN A 28 8.14 13.33 9.13
N LYS A 29 9.01 14.34 9.19
CA LYS A 29 10.09 14.51 8.24
C LYS A 29 11.13 13.39 8.30
N LEU A 30 11.44 12.90 9.50
CA LEU A 30 12.39 11.80 9.69
C LEU A 30 11.84 10.45 9.24
N THR A 31 10.52 10.24 9.35
CA THR A 31 9.89 8.95 9.09
C THR A 31 9.32 8.82 7.67
N SER A 32 9.08 9.93 6.98
CA SER A 32 8.49 9.91 5.64
C SER A 32 9.34 9.19 4.58
N GLU A 33 10.67 9.39 4.58
CA GLU A 33 11.56 8.72 3.64
C GLU A 33 11.66 7.20 3.84
N PRO A 34 11.90 6.68 5.08
CA PRO A 34 11.94 5.24 5.30
C PRO A 34 10.58 4.57 5.03
N ILE A 35 9.46 5.23 5.33
CA ILE A 35 8.12 4.70 5.01
C ILE A 35 7.96 4.58 3.49
N ALA A 36 8.29 5.63 2.72
CA ALA A 36 8.17 5.59 1.27
C ALA A 36 9.05 4.48 0.63
N LYS A 37 10.24 4.24 1.16
CA LYS A 37 11.11 3.13 0.70
C LYS A 37 10.50 1.76 1.01
N GLN A 38 10.00 1.57 2.23
CA GLN A 38 9.33 0.31 2.61
C GLN A 38 8.09 0.04 1.74
N ASP A 39 7.30 1.07 1.43
CA ASP A 39 6.13 0.93 0.56
C ASP A 39 6.53 0.53 -0.86
N GLN A 40 7.62 1.10 -1.40
CA GLN A 40 8.16 0.71 -2.70
C GLN A 40 8.68 -0.73 -2.71
N GLU A 41 9.45 -1.13 -1.70
CA GLU A 41 9.97 -2.50 -1.55
C GLU A 41 8.81 -3.50 -1.44
N LYS A 42 7.82 -3.19 -0.62
CA LYS A 42 6.61 -4.01 -0.44
C LYS A 42 5.83 -4.14 -1.76
N LYS A 43 5.68 -3.05 -2.52
CA LYS A 43 5.06 -3.07 -3.84
C LYS A 43 5.81 -3.97 -4.81
N LEU A 44 7.14 -3.86 -4.89
CA LEU A 44 7.98 -4.70 -5.77
C LEU A 44 7.90 -6.19 -5.39
N LEU A 45 7.96 -6.50 -4.09
CA LEU A 45 7.78 -7.86 -3.61
C LEU A 45 6.39 -8.41 -3.98
N SER A 46 5.35 -7.62 -3.77
CA SER A 46 3.97 -8.02 -4.12
C SER A 46 3.81 -8.27 -5.62
N LEU A 47 4.42 -7.43 -6.47
CA LEU A 47 4.44 -7.64 -7.92
C LEU A 47 5.12 -8.96 -8.31
N SER A 48 6.23 -9.31 -7.65
CA SER A 48 6.92 -10.58 -7.90
C SER A 48 6.11 -11.80 -7.45
N LEU A 49 5.28 -11.66 -6.43
CA LEU A 49 4.39 -12.71 -5.95
C LEU A 49 3.21 -12.96 -6.90
N VAL A 50 2.60 -11.88 -7.42
CA VAL A 50 1.43 -12.00 -8.32
C VAL A 50 1.79 -12.31 -9.77
N LEU A 51 3.04 -12.05 -10.16
CA LEU A 51 3.58 -12.36 -11.51
C LEU A 51 4.84 -13.23 -11.41
N PRO A 52 4.73 -14.47 -10.92
CA PRO A 52 5.90 -15.34 -10.74
C PRO A 52 6.51 -15.65 -12.11
N SER A 53 7.82 -15.50 -12.20
CA SER A 53 8.61 -15.72 -13.43
C SER A 53 8.40 -14.71 -14.57
N TYR A 54 7.66 -13.63 -14.35
CA TYR A 54 7.56 -12.53 -15.29
C TYR A 54 8.53 -11.40 -14.91
N THR A 55 9.10 -10.75 -15.91
CA THR A 55 9.94 -9.56 -15.72
C THR A 55 9.09 -8.32 -15.93
N ILE A 56 9.00 -7.47 -14.91
CA ILE A 56 8.29 -6.19 -14.98
C ILE A 56 9.06 -5.26 -15.89
N GLN A 57 8.41 -4.75 -16.92
CA GLN A 57 9.04 -3.89 -17.92
C GLN A 57 8.74 -2.42 -17.71
N LYS A 58 7.48 -2.09 -17.42
CA LYS A 58 7.04 -0.70 -17.38
C LYS A 58 5.85 -0.49 -16.48
N GLU A 59 5.88 0.61 -15.76
CA GLU A 59 4.72 1.17 -15.07
C GLU A 59 4.02 2.17 -16.01
N ASN A 60 2.72 1.99 -16.19
CA ASN A 60 1.90 2.84 -17.04
C ASN A 60 0.73 3.38 -16.21
N THR A 61 0.28 4.58 -16.56
CA THR A 61 -0.92 5.18 -15.98
C THR A 61 -1.89 5.53 -17.10
N VAL A 62 -3.13 5.08 -17.00
CA VAL A 62 -4.23 5.43 -17.90
C VAL A 62 -5.34 6.09 -17.10
N THR A 63 -6.14 6.90 -17.75
CA THR A 63 -7.31 7.51 -17.12
C THR A 63 -8.55 6.72 -17.53
N ILE A 64 -9.23 6.14 -16.53
CA ILE A 64 -10.49 5.42 -16.71
C ILE A 64 -11.55 6.15 -15.89
N ASP A 65 -12.66 6.54 -16.54
CA ASP A 65 -13.76 7.30 -15.91
C ASP A 65 -13.30 8.56 -15.15
N GLY A 66 -12.26 9.23 -15.65
CA GLY A 66 -11.70 10.44 -15.03
C GLY A 66 -10.77 10.18 -13.83
N GLN A 67 -10.52 8.91 -13.48
CA GLN A 67 -9.61 8.52 -12.41
C GLN A 67 -8.31 7.94 -12.99
N PRO A 68 -7.13 8.28 -12.42
CA PRO A 68 -5.87 7.69 -12.84
C PRO A 68 -5.81 6.23 -12.37
N PHE A 69 -5.54 5.33 -13.30
CA PHE A 69 -5.37 3.91 -13.06
C PHE A 69 -3.95 3.50 -13.42
N THR A 70 -3.20 2.98 -12.46
CA THR A 70 -1.81 2.56 -12.65
C THR A 70 -1.75 1.04 -12.79
N TYR A 71 -1.03 0.58 -13.81
CA TYR A 71 -0.77 -0.83 -14.05
C TYR A 71 0.67 -1.06 -14.50
N TRP A 72 1.14 -2.28 -14.30
CA TRP A 72 2.48 -2.74 -14.70
C TRP A 72 2.36 -3.74 -15.82
N GLU A 73 3.16 -3.52 -16.86
CA GLU A 73 3.35 -4.51 -17.91
C GLU A 73 4.54 -5.39 -17.55
N ALA A 74 4.37 -6.68 -17.72
CA ALA A 74 5.40 -7.68 -17.52
C ALA A 74 5.43 -8.65 -18.69
N SER A 75 6.58 -9.23 -18.96
CA SER A 75 6.74 -10.25 -20.00
C SER A 75 7.59 -11.41 -19.51
N LYS A 76 7.34 -12.56 -20.10
CA LYS A 76 8.11 -13.79 -19.90
C LYS A 76 8.37 -14.40 -21.25
N GLU A 77 9.61 -14.80 -21.51
CA GLU A 77 9.93 -15.62 -22.68
C GLU A 77 9.81 -17.10 -22.32
N GLU A 78 8.96 -17.81 -23.04
CA GLU A 78 8.74 -19.23 -22.88
C GLU A 78 8.66 -19.91 -24.25
N ASN A 79 9.58 -20.83 -24.53
CA ASN A 79 9.67 -21.53 -25.81
C ASN A 79 9.77 -20.56 -27.02
N SER A 80 10.56 -19.50 -26.93
CA SER A 80 10.71 -18.44 -27.94
C SER A 80 9.42 -17.67 -28.25
N VAL A 81 8.42 -17.75 -27.38
CA VAL A 81 7.19 -16.96 -27.43
C VAL A 81 7.18 -15.99 -26.24
N ILE A 82 6.94 -14.71 -26.54
CA ILE A 82 6.81 -13.68 -25.50
C ILE A 82 5.37 -13.70 -25.01
N LYS A 83 5.19 -14.13 -23.77
CA LYS A 83 3.91 -14.02 -23.05
C LYS A 83 3.88 -12.70 -22.29
N LYS A 84 2.76 -12.01 -22.35
CA LYS A 84 2.53 -10.77 -21.61
C LYS A 84 1.66 -11.03 -20.40
N ALA A 85 1.89 -10.23 -19.36
CA ALA A 85 1.05 -10.21 -18.17
C ALA A 85 0.94 -8.78 -17.67
N TYR A 86 -0.08 -8.52 -16.88
CA TYR A 86 -0.38 -7.22 -16.34
C TYR A 86 -0.64 -7.35 -14.85
N ALA A 87 -0.19 -6.39 -14.07
CA ALA A 87 -0.56 -6.27 -12.67
C ALA A 87 -1.15 -4.89 -12.42
N PHE A 88 -2.11 -4.79 -11.51
CA PHE A 88 -2.74 -3.53 -11.14
C PHE A 88 -3.17 -3.55 -9.68
N ILE A 89 -3.29 -2.37 -9.11
CA ILE A 89 -3.79 -2.18 -7.74
C ILE A 89 -5.30 -1.95 -7.82
N THR A 90 -6.04 -2.68 -6.98
CA THR A 90 -7.45 -2.45 -6.72
C THR A 90 -7.64 -1.95 -5.29
N GLU A 91 -8.60 -1.09 -5.10
CA GLU A 91 -8.98 -0.55 -3.79
C GLU A 91 -10.46 -0.81 -3.54
N GLU A 92 -10.75 -1.46 -2.43
CA GLU A 92 -12.11 -1.72 -2.00
C GLU A 92 -12.31 -1.31 -0.55
N LYS A 93 -13.52 -0.89 -0.22
CA LYS A 93 -13.87 -0.49 1.14
C LYS A 93 -14.15 -1.72 1.97
N GLY A 94 -13.28 -2.00 2.93
CA GLY A 94 -13.50 -3.01 3.97
C GLY A 94 -14.31 -2.47 5.15
N TYR A 95 -14.37 -3.25 6.24
CA TYR A 95 -15.05 -2.86 7.48
C TYR A 95 -14.23 -1.86 8.30
N GLY A 96 -12.92 -2.12 8.46
CA GLY A 96 -11.99 -1.29 9.23
C GLY A 96 -11.36 -0.15 8.43
N GLY A 97 -11.42 -0.20 7.10
CA GLY A 97 -10.81 0.80 6.23
C GLY A 97 -10.71 0.34 4.79
N THR A 98 -9.92 1.03 3.98
CA THR A 98 -9.65 0.63 2.60
C THR A 98 -8.70 -0.56 2.58
N ILE A 99 -9.03 -1.57 1.78
CA ILE A 99 -8.19 -2.72 1.46
C ILE A 99 -7.60 -2.47 0.08
N GLN A 100 -6.28 -2.43 0.00
CA GLN A 100 -5.56 -2.36 -1.28
C GLN A 100 -5.01 -3.73 -1.62
N SER A 101 -5.25 -4.17 -2.85
CA SER A 101 -4.80 -5.46 -3.35
C SER A 101 -4.06 -5.29 -4.66
N ILE A 102 -3.09 -6.16 -4.94
CA ILE A 102 -2.45 -6.29 -6.25
C ILE A 102 -2.95 -7.57 -6.89
N VAL A 103 -3.39 -7.47 -8.13
CA VAL A 103 -3.84 -8.58 -8.96
C VAL A 103 -2.95 -8.68 -10.18
N GLY A 104 -2.46 -9.88 -10.47
CA GLY A 104 -1.74 -10.21 -11.69
C GLY A 104 -2.64 -11.01 -12.63
N ILE A 105 -2.68 -10.64 -13.90
CA ILE A 105 -3.45 -11.33 -14.95
C ILE A 105 -2.56 -11.59 -16.17
N ASP A 106 -2.84 -12.63 -16.92
CA ASP A 106 -2.25 -12.87 -18.24
C ASP A 106 -2.99 -12.09 -19.35
N ASP A 107 -2.52 -12.22 -20.58
CA ASP A 107 -3.10 -11.58 -21.76
C ASP A 107 -4.50 -12.11 -22.14
N THR A 108 -4.92 -13.23 -21.56
CA THR A 108 -6.26 -13.79 -21.71
C THR A 108 -7.24 -13.33 -20.63
N GLY A 109 -6.76 -12.60 -19.63
CA GLY A 109 -7.53 -12.15 -18.46
C GLY A 109 -7.60 -13.17 -17.33
N LYS A 110 -6.82 -14.27 -17.39
CA LYS A 110 -6.74 -15.24 -16.32
C LYS A 110 -5.90 -14.68 -15.18
N ILE A 111 -6.38 -14.81 -13.95
CA ILE A 111 -5.64 -14.40 -12.74
C ILE A 111 -4.45 -15.34 -12.55
N LEU A 112 -3.25 -14.75 -12.45
CA LEU A 112 -1.98 -15.43 -12.19
C LEU A 112 -1.63 -15.42 -10.72
N GLY A 113 -2.04 -14.36 -10.01
CA GLY A 113 -1.78 -14.19 -8.59
C GLY A 113 -2.55 -13.02 -8.01
N PHE A 114 -2.71 -13.05 -6.70
CA PHE A 114 -3.39 -12.03 -5.94
C PHE A 114 -2.70 -11.88 -4.57
N THR A 115 -2.52 -10.66 -4.10
CA THR A 115 -2.03 -10.39 -2.74
C THR A 115 -2.57 -9.10 -2.19
N ILE A 116 -2.69 -8.99 -0.86
CA ILE A 116 -3.10 -7.78 -0.18
C ILE A 116 -1.88 -6.91 0.11
N LEU A 117 -1.89 -5.71 -0.42
CA LEU A 117 -0.83 -4.72 -0.23
C LEU A 117 -0.97 -4.01 1.12
N SER A 118 -2.18 -3.56 1.45
CA SER A 118 -2.48 -2.93 2.73
C SER A 118 -3.93 -3.15 3.15
N GLN A 119 -4.16 -3.21 4.44
CA GLN A 119 -5.49 -3.33 5.03
C GLN A 119 -5.46 -2.75 6.46
N SER A 120 -6.62 -2.36 6.97
CA SER A 120 -6.82 -1.86 8.34
C SER A 120 -7.94 -2.63 9.06
N GLU A 121 -8.11 -3.90 8.71
CA GLU A 121 -9.11 -4.77 9.28
C GLU A 121 -8.76 -5.21 10.71
N THR A 122 -9.76 -5.64 11.47
CA THR A 122 -9.57 -6.09 12.85
C THR A 122 -8.72 -7.36 12.89
N PRO A 123 -7.63 -7.38 13.68
CA PRO A 123 -6.80 -8.57 13.88
C PRO A 123 -7.62 -9.79 14.34
N GLY A 124 -7.33 -10.96 13.77
CA GLY A 124 -8.02 -12.22 14.10
C GLY A 124 -9.42 -12.39 13.49
N LEU A 125 -9.95 -11.34 12.82
CA LEU A 125 -11.22 -11.38 12.07
C LEU A 125 -10.96 -11.07 10.60
N GLY A 126 -11.09 -9.82 10.19
CA GLY A 126 -10.89 -9.40 8.79
C GLY A 126 -9.45 -9.50 8.32
N ALA A 127 -8.47 -9.30 9.20
CA ALA A 127 -7.05 -9.40 8.88
C ALA A 127 -6.58 -10.84 8.55
N ARG A 128 -7.40 -11.87 8.78
CA ARG A 128 -7.05 -13.27 8.48
C ARG A 128 -6.75 -13.52 7.00
N CYS A 129 -7.28 -12.72 6.11
CA CYS A 129 -6.98 -12.79 4.68
C CYS A 129 -5.50 -12.55 4.35
N THR A 130 -4.72 -11.97 5.26
CA THR A 130 -3.27 -11.76 5.10
C THR A 130 -2.43 -12.74 5.91
N GLU A 131 -3.03 -13.61 6.71
CA GLU A 131 -2.34 -14.56 7.58
C GLU A 131 -1.92 -15.79 6.76
N ILE A 132 -0.68 -16.24 6.98
CA ILE A 132 -0.16 -17.52 6.48
C ILE A 132 -0.38 -18.56 7.58
N THR A 133 -1.23 -19.55 7.32
CA THR A 133 -1.47 -20.64 8.24
C THR A 133 -0.89 -21.92 7.66
N SER A 134 0.05 -22.55 8.35
CA SER A 134 0.63 -23.85 7.96
C SER A 134 1.25 -23.89 6.54
N ASN A 135 1.97 -22.84 6.14
CA ASN A 135 2.53 -22.62 4.79
C ASN A 135 1.49 -22.43 3.67
N GLU A 136 0.23 -22.26 3.99
CA GLU A 136 -0.83 -21.94 3.06
C GLU A 136 -1.41 -20.57 3.40
N THR A 137 -1.72 -19.79 2.37
CA THR A 137 -2.43 -18.53 2.52
C THR A 137 -3.93 -18.76 2.46
N PHE A 138 -4.73 -17.80 2.92
CA PHE A 138 -6.19 -17.84 2.78
C PHE A 138 -6.62 -18.08 1.32
N PHE A 139 -5.83 -17.62 0.35
CA PHE A 139 -6.12 -17.73 -1.08
C PHE A 139 -5.81 -19.10 -1.68
N ASP A 140 -5.02 -19.93 -1.00
CA ASP A 140 -4.71 -21.29 -1.45
C ASP A 140 -5.94 -22.23 -1.32
N HIS A 141 -7.00 -21.75 -0.65
CA HIS A 141 -8.26 -22.45 -0.46
C HIS A 141 -9.36 -22.11 -1.48
N PHE A 142 -9.08 -21.21 -2.44
CA PHE A 142 -9.99 -20.79 -3.51
C PHE A 142 -9.38 -20.99 -4.88
#